data_439d26d8226fa4deda4fe3c4758c315c
#
_entry.id   439d26d8226fa4deda4fe3c4758c315c
#
_cell.length_a   1.000
_cell.length_b   1.000
_cell.length_c   1.000
_cell.angle_alpha   90.00
_cell.angle_beta   90.00
_cell.angle_gamma   90.00
#
_symmetry.space_group_name_H-M   'P 1'
#
loop_
_entity.id
_entity.type
_entity.pdbx_description
1 polymer ?
#
loop_
_entity_poly.entity_id
_entity_poly.type
_entity_poly.pdbx_seq_one_letter_code
_entity_poly.pdbx_strand_id
1 'polypeptide(L)'
;MALVAGVDTSTQSCKVLIVDADSGEVVRQGAASHPDGTEVSPRHWWTAFEEAVAQAGGLDDVEALSVGGQQHGMVALDADGEVIRDALLWNDTRSAGAAADLREEFDDWAGAVGHLPLAS
;
A
#
# COMPACT_ATOMS: atom_id res chain seq x y z
N MET A 1 -11.59 -24.34 -13.52
CA MET A 1 -10.96 -22.99 -13.68
C MET A 1 -10.59 -22.47 -12.29
N ALA A 2 -9.30 -22.32 -12.04
CA ALA A 2 -8.84 -21.71 -10.80
C ALA A 2 -8.82 -20.19 -10.97
N LEU A 3 -9.50 -19.47 -10.09
CA LEU A 3 -9.47 -18.01 -10.06
C LEU A 3 -8.52 -17.52 -8.98
N VAL A 4 -7.70 -16.55 -9.33
CA VAL A 4 -6.78 -15.87 -8.41
C VAL A 4 -7.00 -14.37 -8.46
N ALA A 5 -6.68 -13.68 -7.37
CA ALA A 5 -6.83 -12.24 -7.28
C ALA A 5 -5.48 -11.53 -7.16
N GLY A 6 -5.31 -10.48 -7.95
CA GLY A 6 -4.24 -9.51 -7.78
C GLY A 6 -4.80 -8.20 -7.23
N VAL A 7 -4.18 -7.66 -6.20
CA VAL A 7 -4.55 -6.36 -5.61
C VAL A 7 -3.38 -5.41 -5.76
N ASP A 8 -3.64 -4.26 -6.39
CA ASP A 8 -2.71 -3.15 -6.46
C ASP A 8 -3.28 -1.99 -5.64
N THR A 9 -2.71 -1.76 -4.46
CA THR A 9 -3.06 -0.63 -3.59
C THR A 9 -1.98 0.44 -3.65
N SER A 10 -2.09 1.28 -4.65
CA SER A 10 -1.14 2.36 -4.96
C SER A 10 -1.50 3.64 -4.21
N THR A 11 -0.86 4.76 -4.58
CA THR A 11 -1.09 6.07 -3.95
C THR A 11 -2.48 6.61 -4.23
N GLN A 12 -3.00 6.44 -5.45
CA GLN A 12 -4.24 7.07 -5.91
C GLN A 12 -5.47 6.16 -5.86
N SER A 13 -5.27 4.85 -5.87
CA SER A 13 -6.37 3.91 -5.95
C SER A 13 -5.98 2.50 -5.52
N CYS A 14 -7.00 1.70 -5.22
CA CYS A 14 -6.90 0.26 -5.10
C CYS A 14 -7.57 -0.38 -6.32
N LYS A 15 -6.89 -1.31 -6.97
CA LYS A 15 -7.43 -2.12 -8.08
C LYS A 15 -7.40 -3.58 -7.69
N VAL A 16 -8.46 -4.29 -8.05
CA VAL A 16 -8.58 -5.73 -7.86
C VAL A 16 -8.85 -6.37 -9.21
N LEU A 17 -8.01 -7.32 -9.60
CA LEU A 17 -8.18 -8.13 -10.80
C LEU A 17 -8.45 -9.57 -10.39
N ILE A 18 -9.50 -10.18 -10.92
CA ILE A 18 -9.75 -11.61 -10.79
C ILE A 18 -9.36 -12.25 -12.10
N VAL A 19 -8.43 -13.19 -12.05
CA VAL A 19 -7.75 -13.75 -13.21
C VAL A 19 -7.92 -15.26 -13.22
N ASP A 20 -8.16 -15.83 -14.39
CA ASP A 20 -8.04 -17.25 -14.62
C ASP A 20 -6.56 -17.66 -14.57
N ALA A 21 -6.19 -18.48 -13.60
CA ALA A 21 -4.80 -18.85 -13.36
C ALA A 21 -4.19 -19.65 -14.51
N ASP A 22 -4.98 -20.34 -15.32
CA ASP A 22 -4.52 -21.17 -16.43
C ASP A 22 -4.26 -20.34 -17.69
N SER A 23 -5.16 -19.42 -18.02
CA SER A 23 -5.07 -18.60 -19.24
C SER A 23 -4.40 -17.24 -19.03
N GLY A 24 -4.42 -16.72 -17.79
CA GLY A 24 -4.00 -15.35 -17.49
C GLY A 24 -5.05 -14.29 -17.88
N GLU A 25 -6.24 -14.70 -18.27
CA GLU A 25 -7.32 -13.78 -18.66
C GLU A 25 -7.96 -13.12 -17.45
N VAL A 26 -8.15 -11.80 -17.51
CA VAL A 26 -8.91 -11.07 -16.50
C VAL A 26 -10.40 -11.31 -16.71
N VAL A 27 -11.02 -12.00 -15.76
CA VAL A 27 -12.46 -12.36 -15.85
C VAL A 27 -13.36 -11.35 -15.16
N ARG A 28 -12.86 -10.65 -14.14
CA ARG A 28 -13.58 -9.59 -13.40
C ARG A 28 -12.58 -8.59 -12.85
N GLN A 29 -13.01 -7.36 -12.61
CA GLN A 29 -12.16 -6.35 -11.99
C GLN A 29 -12.97 -5.29 -11.26
N GLY A 30 -12.33 -4.59 -10.36
CA GLY A 30 -12.87 -3.45 -9.65
C GLY A 30 -11.79 -2.47 -9.25
N ALA A 31 -12.17 -1.23 -9.01
CA ALA A 31 -11.25 -0.20 -8.54
C ALA A 31 -11.97 0.83 -7.68
N ALA A 32 -11.26 1.39 -6.71
CA ALA A 32 -11.75 2.47 -5.88
C ALA A 32 -10.62 3.48 -5.61
N SER A 33 -10.97 4.77 -5.57
CA SER A 33 -10.00 5.84 -5.36
C SER A 33 -9.58 5.94 -3.90
N HIS A 34 -8.32 6.33 -3.68
CA HIS A 34 -7.83 6.82 -2.40
C HIS A 34 -8.00 8.34 -2.31
N PRO A 35 -8.08 8.93 -1.10
CA PRO A 35 -8.08 10.38 -0.94
C PRO A 35 -6.82 11.03 -1.51
N ASP A 36 -6.95 12.24 -2.02
CA ASP A 36 -5.80 13.05 -2.44
C ASP A 36 -4.99 13.52 -1.24
N GLY A 37 -3.72 13.85 -1.47
CA GLY A 37 -2.85 14.43 -0.47
C GLY A 37 -1.57 13.63 -0.24
N THR A 38 -0.83 14.01 0.80
CA THR A 38 0.44 13.39 1.20
C THR A 38 0.36 12.65 2.53
N GLU A 39 -0.82 12.61 3.13
CA GLU A 39 -1.13 11.98 4.41
C GLU A 39 -2.53 11.36 4.32
N VAL A 40 -2.70 10.15 4.83
CA VAL A 40 -3.97 9.44 4.75
C VAL A 40 -4.17 8.50 5.93
N SER A 41 -5.41 8.40 6.41
CA SER A 41 -5.75 7.33 7.34
C SER A 41 -5.65 5.97 6.64
N PRO A 42 -4.93 4.99 7.19
CA PRO A 42 -4.88 3.63 6.63
C PRO A 42 -6.24 2.96 6.47
N ARG A 43 -7.26 3.42 7.19
CA ARG A 43 -8.64 2.92 7.07
C ARG A 43 -9.22 3.19 5.68
N HIS A 44 -8.81 4.26 5.01
CA HIS A 44 -9.21 4.54 3.63
C HIS A 44 -8.70 3.50 2.63
N TRP A 45 -7.51 2.92 2.88
CA TRP A 45 -7.00 1.84 2.03
C TRP A 45 -7.86 0.59 2.15
N TRP A 46 -8.29 0.26 3.36
CA TRP A 46 -9.17 -0.88 3.58
C TRP A 46 -10.54 -0.67 2.93
N THR A 47 -11.14 0.51 3.11
CA THR A 47 -12.42 0.86 2.49
C THR A 47 -12.34 0.77 0.96
N ALA A 48 -11.28 1.31 0.36
CA ALA A 48 -11.07 1.23 -1.08
C ALA A 48 -10.91 -0.23 -1.57
N PHE A 49 -10.21 -1.07 -0.80
CA PHE A 49 -10.12 -2.49 -1.09
C PHE A 49 -11.48 -3.18 -1.06
N GLU A 50 -12.29 -2.93 -0.02
CA GLU A 50 -13.64 -3.50 0.07
C GLU A 50 -14.53 -3.07 -1.10
N GLU A 51 -14.48 -1.80 -1.49
CA GLU A 51 -15.22 -1.28 -2.64
C GLU A 51 -14.75 -1.92 -3.96
N ALA A 52 -13.44 -2.03 -4.17
CA ALA A 52 -12.89 -2.66 -5.37
C ALA A 52 -13.25 -4.15 -5.44
N VAL A 53 -13.22 -4.87 -4.33
CA VAL A 53 -13.66 -6.27 -4.25
C VAL A 53 -15.14 -6.39 -4.58
N ALA A 54 -15.99 -5.53 -4.03
CA ALA A 54 -17.43 -5.54 -4.33
C ALA A 54 -17.72 -5.31 -5.82
N GLN A 55 -17.03 -4.36 -6.45
CA GLN A 55 -17.14 -4.10 -7.89
C GLN A 55 -16.66 -5.30 -8.73
N ALA A 56 -15.64 -6.01 -8.26
CA ALA A 56 -15.14 -7.22 -8.92
C ALA A 56 -16.04 -8.45 -8.71
N GLY A 57 -17.13 -8.31 -7.96
CA GLY A 57 -18.08 -9.40 -7.72
C GLY A 57 -17.75 -10.31 -6.54
N GLY A 58 -16.85 -9.86 -5.64
CA GLY A 58 -16.44 -10.61 -4.45
C GLY A 58 -15.27 -11.56 -4.67
N LEU A 59 -14.86 -12.23 -3.61
CA LEU A 59 -13.72 -13.15 -3.59
C LEU A 59 -14.09 -14.60 -3.22
N ASP A 60 -15.39 -14.92 -3.12
CA ASP A 60 -15.83 -16.22 -2.61
C ASP A 60 -15.39 -17.42 -3.47
N ASP A 61 -15.16 -17.19 -4.75
CA ASP A 61 -14.69 -18.19 -5.73
C ASP A 61 -13.19 -18.07 -6.05
N VAL A 62 -12.45 -17.25 -5.29
CA VAL A 62 -11.01 -16.99 -5.50
C VAL A 62 -10.20 -17.90 -4.57
N GLU A 63 -9.23 -18.63 -5.13
CA GLU A 63 -8.43 -19.61 -4.40
C GLU A 63 -7.17 -19.02 -3.76
N ALA A 64 -6.65 -17.94 -4.32
CA ALA A 64 -5.44 -17.27 -3.82
C ALA A 64 -5.47 -15.78 -4.14
N LEU A 65 -4.78 -14.98 -3.29
CA LEU A 65 -4.69 -13.55 -3.44
C LEU A 65 -3.25 -13.08 -3.19
N SER A 66 -2.80 -12.13 -3.99
CA SER A 66 -1.52 -11.43 -3.78
C SER A 66 -1.72 -9.93 -3.81
N VAL A 67 -0.97 -9.22 -2.98
CA VAL A 67 -1.09 -7.76 -2.83
C VAL A 67 0.24 -7.10 -3.16
N GLY A 68 0.20 -6.13 -4.07
CA GLY A 68 1.25 -5.12 -4.25
C GLY A 68 0.76 -3.78 -3.74
N GLY A 69 1.66 -2.99 -3.18
CA GLY A 69 1.32 -1.69 -2.61
C GLY A 69 2.41 -0.66 -2.80
N GLN A 70 2.09 0.58 -2.46
CA GLN A 70 3.06 1.66 -2.45
C GLN A 70 4.13 1.41 -1.37
N GLN A 71 5.32 1.95 -1.59
CA GLN A 71 6.47 1.83 -0.69
C GLN A 71 6.67 3.13 0.11
N HIS A 72 7.51 3.04 1.14
CA HIS A 72 7.97 4.17 1.96
C HIS A 72 6.88 4.89 2.75
N GLY A 73 5.72 4.26 2.93
CA GLY A 73 4.71 4.71 3.88
C GLY A 73 4.79 3.89 5.17
N MET A 74 4.61 4.55 6.31
CA MET A 74 4.63 3.87 7.61
C MET A 74 3.26 3.94 8.26
N VAL A 75 2.71 2.79 8.62
CA VAL A 75 1.54 2.69 9.48
C VAL A 75 2.00 2.39 10.91
N ALA A 76 1.71 3.30 11.83
CA ALA A 76 2.03 3.11 13.24
C ALA A 76 0.80 2.61 13.99
N LEU A 77 0.95 1.51 14.70
CA LEU A 77 -0.11 0.86 15.48
C LEU A 77 0.26 0.85 16.97
N ASP A 78 -0.74 0.94 17.82
CA ASP A 78 -0.56 0.72 19.25
C ASP A 78 -0.54 -0.78 19.61
N ALA A 79 -0.46 -1.09 20.92
CA ALA A 79 -0.41 -2.48 21.39
C ALA A 79 -1.69 -3.28 21.11
N ASP A 80 -2.81 -2.61 20.89
CA ASP A 80 -4.10 -3.22 20.58
C ASP A 80 -4.33 -3.32 19.05
N GLY A 81 -3.37 -2.87 18.24
CA GLY A 81 -3.45 -2.88 16.78
C GLY A 81 -4.23 -1.71 16.19
N GLU A 82 -4.51 -0.68 16.98
CA GLU A 82 -5.20 0.52 16.51
C GLU A 82 -4.22 1.52 15.89
N VAL A 83 -4.66 2.21 14.86
CA VAL A 83 -3.86 3.23 14.15
C VAL A 83 -3.63 4.44 15.05
N ILE A 84 -2.36 4.76 15.35
CA ILE A 84 -1.98 5.88 16.20
C ILE A 84 -2.17 7.22 15.48
N ARG A 85 -1.85 7.27 14.18
CA ARG A 85 -1.93 8.49 13.36
C ARG A 85 -2.08 8.14 11.89
N ASP A 86 -2.46 9.13 11.09
CA ASP A 86 -2.46 8.99 9.64
C ASP A 86 -1.06 8.70 9.10
N ALA A 87 -0.99 7.89 8.06
CA ALA A 87 0.27 7.54 7.41
C ALA A 87 0.73 8.67 6.50
N LEU A 88 2.01 9.02 6.60
CA LEU A 88 2.65 9.90 5.61
C LEU A 88 2.97 9.07 4.38
N LEU A 89 2.63 9.61 3.21
CA LEU A 89 2.91 8.96 1.93
C LEU A 89 4.33 9.28 1.45
N TRP A 90 4.80 8.53 0.48
CA TRP A 90 6.14 8.67 -0.10
C TRP A 90 6.42 10.07 -0.67
N ASN A 91 5.38 10.82 -1.05
CA ASN A 91 5.46 12.18 -1.58
C ASN A 91 5.36 13.27 -0.50
N ASP A 92 5.30 12.90 0.77
CA ASP A 92 5.33 13.86 1.89
C ASP A 92 6.78 14.13 2.29
N THR A 93 7.17 15.40 2.29
CA THR A 93 8.57 15.80 2.55
C THR A 93 8.77 16.46 3.91
N ARG A 94 7.77 16.41 4.82
CA ARG A 94 7.88 17.07 6.14
C ARG A 94 9.00 16.51 7.01
N SER A 95 9.43 15.28 6.78
CA SER A 95 10.54 14.64 7.52
C SER A 95 11.94 14.95 6.96
N ALA A 96 12.07 15.88 6.02
CA ALA A 96 13.37 16.23 5.40
C ALA A 96 14.43 16.64 6.42
N GLY A 97 14.05 17.42 7.44
CA GLY A 97 14.96 17.81 8.52
C GLY A 97 15.47 16.62 9.32
N ALA A 98 14.57 15.73 9.73
CA ALA A 98 14.92 14.50 10.44
C ALA A 98 15.82 13.58 9.62
N ALA A 99 15.56 13.45 8.30
CA ALA A 99 16.40 12.67 7.41
C ALA A 99 17.82 13.25 7.30
N ALA A 100 17.95 14.60 7.26
CA ALA A 100 19.25 15.27 7.26
C ALA A 100 20.02 15.02 8.57
N ASP A 101 19.36 15.16 9.72
CA ASP A 101 19.93 14.89 11.04
C ASP A 101 20.45 13.45 11.16
N LEU A 102 19.65 12.47 10.72
CA LEU A 102 20.04 11.06 10.74
C LEU A 102 21.29 10.79 9.88
N ARG A 103 21.43 11.44 8.73
CA ARG A 103 22.63 11.29 7.89
C ARG A 103 23.88 11.80 8.58
N GLU A 104 23.77 12.86 9.39
CA GLU A 104 24.89 13.42 10.15
C GLU A 104 25.27 12.57 11.37
N GLU A 105 24.30 11.88 11.98
CA GLU A 105 24.53 11.05 13.18
C GLU A 105 25.28 9.75 12.91
N PHE A 106 25.25 9.25 11.66
CA PHE A 106 25.86 7.98 11.30
C PHE A 106 26.44 8.03 9.89
N ASP A 107 27.69 7.56 9.72
CA ASP A 107 28.46 7.74 8.48
C ASP A 107 28.21 6.67 7.41
N ASP A 108 27.75 5.49 7.79
CA ASP A 108 27.68 4.32 6.89
C ASP A 108 26.28 3.76 6.71
N TRP A 109 25.33 4.63 6.42
CA TRP A 109 23.94 4.20 6.14
C TRP A 109 23.85 3.22 4.98
N ALA A 110 24.55 3.51 3.88
CA ALA A 110 24.53 2.66 2.69
C ALA A 110 25.06 1.25 2.97
N GLY A 111 26.18 1.15 3.75
CA GLY A 111 26.72 -0.14 4.14
C GLY A 111 25.88 -0.91 5.13
N ALA A 112 25.27 -0.20 6.10
CA ALA A 112 24.47 -0.83 7.14
C ALA A 112 23.08 -1.29 6.67
N VAL A 113 22.39 -0.48 5.86
CA VAL A 113 20.97 -0.72 5.50
C VAL A 113 20.68 -0.61 4.00
N GLY A 114 21.67 -0.37 3.18
CA GLY A 114 21.55 -0.37 1.72
C GLY A 114 21.16 0.97 1.08
N HIS A 115 20.78 1.98 1.85
CA HIS A 115 20.46 3.32 1.32
C HIS A 115 20.57 4.41 2.40
N LEU A 116 20.44 5.66 1.98
CA LEU A 116 20.43 6.82 2.88
C LEU A 116 19.02 7.11 3.39
N PRO A 117 18.86 7.69 4.62
CA PRO A 117 17.60 8.26 5.06
C PRO A 117 17.13 9.35 4.11
N LEU A 118 15.88 9.26 3.70
CA LEU A 118 15.21 10.19 2.78
C LEU A 118 13.89 10.69 3.37
N ALA A 119 13.46 11.88 2.93
CA ALA A 119 12.15 12.41 3.23
C ALA A 119 11.15 11.89 2.20
N SER A 120 10.57 10.74 2.47
CA SER A 120 9.55 10.18 1.58
C SER A 120 8.69 9.17 2.31
#